data_fd830b006730cc6589307db102c952ce
#
_entry.id   fd830b006730cc6589307db102c952ce
#
_cell.length_a   1.000
_cell.length_b   1.000
_cell.length_c   1.000
_cell.angle_alpha   90.00
_cell.angle_beta   90.00
_cell.angle_gamma   90.00
#
_symmetry.space_group_name_H-M   'P 1'
#
loop_
_entity.id
_entity.type
_entity.pdbx_description
1 polymer ?
#
loop_
_entity_poly.entity_id
_entity_poly.type
_entity_poly.pdbx_seq_one_letter_code
_entity_poly.pdbx_strand_id
1 'polypeptide(L)'
;MFPDSLPLLPLPGFSLRRMQLTDASAWYDYLCLPAVWQHTSWNVQQPDDLLPSLQAFASNLPDAPRRFAVIDNSSGRLAGTVGFHTVSVLNRTAELAYDFHPDFWGRGLATAVAQAALQWALQEGHLHRVQATVLPSNLRSIRVIEKTGMQFEGVLRNFRMVRGVSEDFRLYASVHNADAKQS
;
A
#
# COMPACT_ATOMS: atom_id res chain seq x y z
N MET A 1 1.80 13.21 -11.17
CA MET A 1 2.68 12.05 -11.49
C MET A 1 3.56 11.83 -10.28
N PHE A 2 3.82 10.58 -9.92
CA PHE A 2 4.70 10.31 -8.77
C PHE A 2 6.11 10.83 -9.04
N PRO A 3 6.74 11.55 -8.11
CA PRO A 3 8.12 11.99 -8.23
C PRO A 3 9.10 10.80 -8.12
N ASP A 4 10.37 11.06 -8.46
CA ASP A 4 11.43 10.06 -8.29
C ASP A 4 11.88 9.89 -6.83
N SER A 5 11.53 10.86 -5.97
CA SER A 5 11.78 10.80 -4.54
C SER A 5 11.05 9.61 -3.88
N LEU A 6 11.53 9.21 -2.72
CA LEU A 6 10.84 8.25 -1.86
C LEU A 6 10.03 9.00 -0.80
N PRO A 7 8.93 8.41 -0.30
CA PRO A 7 8.27 8.96 0.88
C PRO A 7 9.25 9.08 2.05
N LEU A 8 9.24 10.21 2.74
CA LEU A 8 10.04 10.39 3.95
C LEU A 8 9.39 9.61 5.10
N LEU A 9 10.08 8.58 5.58
CA LEU A 9 9.61 7.78 6.72
C LEU A 9 10.22 8.31 8.03
N PRO A 10 9.45 9.02 8.89
CA PRO A 10 9.94 9.54 10.15
C PRO A 10 9.91 8.46 11.24
N LEU A 11 10.49 7.31 10.98
CA LEU A 11 10.53 6.18 11.91
C LEU A 11 11.95 5.61 11.96
N PRO A 12 12.73 5.89 13.04
CA PRO A 12 14.05 5.32 13.21
C PRO A 12 14.05 3.79 13.15
N GLY A 13 15.09 3.21 12.58
CA GLY A 13 15.23 1.76 12.45
C GLY A 13 14.59 1.16 11.20
N PHE A 14 13.87 1.95 10.43
CA PHE A 14 13.30 1.50 9.15
C PHE A 14 13.64 2.46 8.03
N SER A 15 13.76 1.93 6.82
CA SER A 15 13.97 2.71 5.60
C SER A 15 13.09 2.21 4.46
N LEU A 16 12.89 3.08 3.48
CA LEU A 16 12.17 2.75 2.25
C LEU A 16 13.15 2.70 1.09
N ARG A 17 12.92 1.76 0.18
CA ARG A 17 13.53 1.71 -1.15
C ARG A 17 12.52 1.20 -2.18
N ARG A 18 12.79 1.39 -3.45
CA ARG A 18 11.98 0.75 -4.50
C ARG A 18 12.07 -0.76 -4.39
N MET A 19 10.96 -1.46 -4.70
CA MET A 19 10.95 -2.91 -4.81
C MET A 19 11.85 -3.36 -5.96
N GLN A 20 12.49 -4.52 -5.78
CA GLN A 20 13.40 -5.14 -6.73
C GLN A 20 12.92 -6.57 -7.04
N LEU A 21 13.34 -7.12 -8.18
CA LEU A 21 13.00 -8.52 -8.54
C LEU A 21 13.51 -9.52 -7.50
N THR A 22 14.64 -9.23 -6.88
CA THR A 22 15.23 -10.03 -5.81
C THR A 22 14.39 -10.09 -4.53
N ASP A 23 13.39 -9.20 -4.37
CA ASP A 23 12.50 -9.22 -3.21
C ASP A 23 11.41 -10.31 -3.32
N ALA A 24 11.26 -10.95 -4.47
CA ALA A 24 10.18 -11.91 -4.72
C ALA A 24 10.10 -13.00 -3.64
N SER A 25 11.23 -13.63 -3.29
CA SER A 25 11.27 -14.69 -2.27
C SER A 25 10.87 -14.16 -0.89
N ALA A 26 11.53 -13.11 -0.41
CA ALA A 26 11.25 -12.53 0.91
C ALA A 26 9.81 -11.99 1.02
N TRP A 27 9.26 -11.47 -0.07
CA TRP A 27 7.87 -11.01 -0.11
C TRP A 27 6.90 -12.19 -0.08
N TYR A 28 7.14 -13.21 -0.90
CA TYR A 28 6.36 -14.44 -0.93
C TYR A 28 6.31 -15.12 0.44
N ASP A 29 7.46 -15.25 1.12
CA ASP A 29 7.60 -15.95 2.39
C ASP A 29 6.59 -15.49 3.44
N TYR A 30 6.32 -14.18 3.54
CA TYR A 30 5.32 -13.71 4.50
C TYR A 30 3.91 -13.58 3.92
N LEU A 31 3.75 -13.36 2.59
CA LEU A 31 2.43 -13.34 1.98
C LEU A 31 1.69 -14.67 2.12
N CYS A 32 2.42 -15.79 2.13
CA CYS A 32 1.87 -17.14 2.32
C CYS A 32 1.42 -17.43 3.75
N LEU A 33 1.87 -16.65 4.74
CA LEU A 33 1.50 -16.89 6.12
C LEU A 33 -0.02 -16.75 6.28
N PRO A 34 -0.72 -17.72 6.90
CA PRO A 34 -2.18 -17.67 7.03
C PRO A 34 -2.70 -16.37 7.61
N ALA A 35 -1.99 -15.79 8.58
CA ALA A 35 -2.35 -14.53 9.21
C ALA A 35 -2.31 -13.33 8.26
N VAL A 36 -1.49 -13.38 7.19
CA VAL A 36 -1.40 -12.34 6.14
C VAL A 36 -2.34 -12.71 4.99
N TRP A 37 -2.20 -13.92 4.47
CA TRP A 37 -2.91 -14.41 3.29
C TRP A 37 -4.43 -14.24 3.39
N GLN A 38 -5.04 -14.55 4.53
CA GLN A 38 -6.49 -14.45 4.72
C GLN A 38 -7.06 -13.05 4.48
N HIS A 39 -6.23 -12.00 4.58
CA HIS A 39 -6.65 -10.61 4.47
C HIS A 39 -6.19 -9.93 3.17
N THR A 40 -5.58 -10.68 2.26
CA THR A 40 -5.13 -10.18 0.97
C THR A 40 -5.97 -10.76 -0.17
N SER A 41 -5.97 -10.10 -1.30
CA SER A 41 -6.52 -10.64 -2.56
C SER A 41 -5.45 -11.37 -3.39
N TRP A 42 -4.23 -11.48 -2.89
CA TRP A 42 -3.16 -12.22 -3.55
C TRP A 42 -3.48 -13.71 -3.64
N ASN A 43 -3.20 -14.30 -4.79
CA ASN A 43 -3.31 -15.74 -5.03
C ASN A 43 -1.99 -16.25 -5.60
N VAL A 44 -0.92 -16.11 -4.82
CA VAL A 44 0.44 -16.52 -5.20
C VAL A 44 0.72 -17.92 -4.67
N GLN A 45 1.32 -18.77 -5.50
CA GLN A 45 1.66 -20.15 -5.18
C GLN A 45 3.17 -20.34 -5.05
N GLN A 46 3.97 -19.47 -5.65
CA GLN A 46 5.42 -19.49 -5.67
C GLN A 46 5.97 -18.05 -5.82
N PRO A 47 7.24 -17.81 -5.47
CA PRO A 47 7.82 -16.46 -5.57
C PRO A 47 7.75 -15.86 -6.97
N ASP A 48 7.88 -16.66 -8.01
CA ASP A 48 7.87 -16.21 -9.40
C ASP A 48 6.53 -15.59 -9.83
N ASP A 49 5.43 -15.93 -9.16
CA ASP A 49 4.12 -15.34 -9.42
C ASP A 49 4.09 -13.82 -9.09
N LEU A 50 5.06 -13.34 -8.32
CA LEU A 50 5.23 -11.93 -7.97
C LEU A 50 6.05 -11.14 -9.01
N LEU A 51 6.81 -11.81 -9.88
CA LEU A 51 7.70 -11.16 -10.84
C LEU A 51 6.97 -10.18 -11.78
N PRO A 52 5.80 -10.49 -12.34
CA PRO A 52 5.08 -9.53 -13.18
C PRO A 52 4.73 -8.23 -12.43
N SER A 53 4.35 -8.33 -11.16
CA SER A 53 4.07 -7.16 -10.33
C SER A 53 5.33 -6.35 -10.04
N LEU A 54 6.44 -7.04 -9.71
CA LEU A 54 7.73 -6.39 -9.45
C LEU A 54 8.25 -5.67 -10.70
N GLN A 55 8.09 -6.26 -11.89
CA GLN A 55 8.41 -5.62 -13.18
C GLN A 55 7.55 -4.37 -13.41
N ALA A 56 6.24 -4.46 -13.12
CA ALA A 56 5.35 -3.31 -13.23
C ALA A 56 5.76 -2.16 -12.28
N PHE A 57 6.20 -2.46 -11.05
CA PHE A 57 6.70 -1.45 -10.10
C PHE A 57 7.99 -0.76 -10.55
N ALA A 58 8.80 -1.44 -11.35
CA ALA A 58 10.02 -0.88 -11.94
C ALA A 58 9.75 0.01 -13.16
N SER A 59 8.53 0.00 -13.70
CA SER A 59 8.14 0.78 -14.86
C SER A 59 8.16 2.27 -14.57
N ASN A 60 8.64 3.07 -15.54
CA ASN A 60 8.61 4.53 -15.47
C ASN A 60 7.36 5.15 -16.14
N LEU A 61 6.40 4.34 -16.57
CA LEU A 61 5.15 4.86 -17.14
C LEU A 61 4.40 5.68 -16.08
N PRO A 62 3.73 6.77 -16.47
CA PRO A 62 3.08 7.69 -15.55
C PRO A 62 1.97 7.05 -14.69
N ASP A 63 1.28 6.06 -15.24
CA ASP A 63 0.18 5.30 -14.63
C ASP A 63 0.64 3.96 -14.04
N ALA A 64 1.94 3.66 -14.13
CA ALA A 64 2.47 2.44 -13.53
C ALA A 64 2.28 2.44 -12.01
N PRO A 65 2.00 1.27 -11.41
CA PRO A 65 1.95 1.15 -9.97
C PRO A 65 3.31 1.48 -9.35
N ARG A 66 3.29 1.96 -8.11
CA ARG A 66 4.50 2.24 -7.32
C ARG A 66 4.47 1.42 -6.05
N ARG A 67 5.54 0.68 -5.80
CA ARG A 67 5.67 -0.09 -4.57
C ARG A 67 7.05 0.09 -3.96
N PHE A 68 7.09 0.26 -2.65
CA PHE A 68 8.31 0.44 -1.88
C PHE A 68 8.45 -0.72 -0.89
N ALA A 69 9.67 -1.22 -0.76
CA ALA A 69 10.07 -2.13 0.29
C ALA A 69 10.31 -1.34 1.58
N VAL A 70 9.80 -1.84 2.68
CA VAL A 70 10.08 -1.36 4.04
C VAL A 70 11.14 -2.27 4.63
N ILE A 71 12.32 -1.73 4.90
CA ILE A 71 13.48 -2.48 5.37
C ILE A 71 13.69 -2.22 6.85
N ASP A 72 13.83 -3.27 7.64
CA ASP A 72 14.36 -3.19 9.00
C ASP A 72 15.88 -2.99 8.93
N ASN A 73 16.36 -1.82 9.32
CA ASN A 73 17.76 -1.44 9.20
C ASN A 73 18.69 -2.27 10.13
N SER A 74 18.15 -2.88 11.17
CA SER A 74 18.93 -3.67 12.11
C SER A 74 19.28 -5.06 11.55
N SER A 75 18.37 -5.66 10.77
CA SER A 75 18.54 -7.02 10.22
C SER A 75 18.67 -7.04 8.69
N GLY A 76 18.40 -5.95 8.00
CA GLY A 76 18.31 -5.89 6.54
C GLY A 76 17.10 -6.63 5.96
N ARG A 77 16.19 -7.14 6.81
CA ARG A 77 15.01 -7.90 6.37
C ARG A 77 13.94 -7.00 5.75
N LEU A 78 13.22 -7.56 4.80
CA LEU A 78 11.98 -6.98 4.29
C LEU A 78 10.90 -7.09 5.38
N ALA A 79 10.56 -5.95 6.00
CA ALA A 79 9.54 -5.87 7.04
C ALA A 79 8.13 -5.82 6.45
N GLY A 80 7.99 -5.30 5.24
CA GLY A 80 6.72 -5.16 4.55
C GLY A 80 6.86 -4.35 3.28
N THR A 81 5.72 -4.01 2.69
CA THR A 81 5.67 -3.17 1.50
C THR A 81 4.56 -2.12 1.62
N VAL A 82 4.71 -1.00 0.92
CA VAL A 82 3.72 0.06 0.79
C VAL A 82 3.75 0.63 -0.61
N GLY A 83 2.63 1.07 -1.13
CA GLY A 83 2.62 1.72 -2.44
C GLY A 83 1.23 1.95 -2.98
N PHE A 84 1.18 2.15 -4.29
CA PHE A 84 -0.03 2.55 -5.00
C PHE A 84 -0.25 1.67 -6.21
N HIS A 85 -1.47 1.27 -6.40
CA HIS A 85 -1.96 0.62 -7.62
C HIS A 85 -3.18 1.38 -8.14
N THR A 86 -3.75 0.96 -9.27
CA THR A 86 -4.92 1.62 -9.87
C THR A 86 -4.66 3.14 -10.03
N VAL A 87 -3.49 3.47 -10.57
CA VAL A 87 -3.06 4.86 -10.77
C VAL A 87 -3.78 5.45 -11.98
N SER A 88 -4.44 6.59 -11.80
CA SER A 88 -5.05 7.37 -12.90
C SER A 88 -4.38 8.74 -12.99
N VAL A 89 -3.59 8.93 -14.03
CA VAL A 89 -2.95 10.23 -14.31
C VAL A 89 -4.01 11.29 -14.66
N LEU A 90 -5.00 10.91 -15.45
CA LEU A 90 -6.08 11.79 -15.87
C LEU A 90 -6.87 12.34 -14.67
N ASN A 91 -7.24 11.45 -13.74
CA ASN A 91 -8.05 11.81 -12.58
C ASN A 91 -7.20 12.22 -11.37
N ARG A 92 -5.87 12.09 -11.45
CA ARG A 92 -4.93 12.30 -10.34
C ARG A 92 -5.33 11.51 -9.09
N THR A 93 -5.62 10.22 -9.28
CA THR A 93 -6.04 9.32 -8.20
C THR A 93 -5.17 8.08 -8.15
N ALA A 94 -5.04 7.48 -6.97
CA ALA A 94 -4.41 6.19 -6.80
C ALA A 94 -5.01 5.43 -5.60
N GLU A 95 -4.80 4.13 -5.57
CA GLU A 95 -5.21 3.28 -4.45
C GLU A 95 -3.99 2.85 -3.63
N LEU A 96 -3.97 3.24 -2.35
CA LEU A 96 -2.94 2.87 -1.39
C LEU A 96 -3.09 1.40 -0.99
N ALA A 97 -1.99 0.67 -0.99
CA ALA A 97 -1.93 -0.70 -0.48
C ALA A 97 -0.64 -0.93 0.29
N TYR A 98 -0.72 -1.80 1.30
CA TYR A 98 0.42 -2.22 2.10
C TYR A 98 0.20 -3.64 2.65
N ASP A 99 1.29 -4.29 2.96
CA ASP A 99 1.34 -5.55 3.68
C ASP A 99 2.61 -5.62 4.51
N PHE A 100 2.58 -6.33 5.64
CA PHE A 100 3.69 -6.43 6.57
C PHE A 100 3.85 -7.84 7.13
N HIS A 101 5.10 -8.26 7.28
CA HIS A 101 5.45 -9.48 7.99
C HIS A 101 4.92 -9.42 9.43
N PRO A 102 4.31 -10.49 9.97
CA PRO A 102 3.72 -10.51 11.32
C PRO A 102 4.67 -10.10 12.45
N ASP A 103 5.97 -10.39 12.34
CA ASP A 103 6.98 -10.00 13.34
C ASP A 103 7.02 -8.49 13.59
N PHE A 104 6.54 -7.68 12.65
CA PHE A 104 6.56 -6.22 12.74
C PHE A 104 5.20 -5.61 13.09
N TRP A 105 4.18 -6.45 13.35
CA TRP A 105 2.86 -5.96 13.73
C TRP A 105 2.83 -5.40 15.17
N GLY A 106 1.84 -4.56 15.45
CA GLY A 106 1.61 -4.02 16.78
C GLY A 106 2.56 -2.90 17.21
N ARG A 107 3.52 -2.51 16.36
CA ARG A 107 4.56 -1.50 16.68
C ARG A 107 4.30 -0.13 16.05
N GLY A 108 3.13 0.09 15.45
CA GLY A 108 2.80 1.34 14.76
C GLY A 108 3.44 1.50 13.37
N LEU A 109 4.30 0.57 12.93
CA LEU A 109 5.03 0.63 11.66
C LEU A 109 4.07 0.82 10.47
N ALA A 110 3.03 0.01 10.35
CA ALA A 110 2.07 0.09 9.25
C ALA A 110 1.40 1.48 9.17
N THR A 111 1.05 2.07 10.32
CA THR A 111 0.45 3.41 10.37
C THR A 111 1.44 4.47 9.92
N ALA A 112 2.66 4.47 10.45
CA ALA A 112 3.69 5.44 10.09
C ALA A 112 4.04 5.38 8.60
N VAL A 113 4.20 4.17 8.06
CA VAL A 113 4.54 3.94 6.65
C VAL A 113 3.38 4.34 5.73
N ALA A 114 2.14 3.94 6.06
CA ALA A 114 0.96 4.31 5.27
C ALA A 114 0.74 5.83 5.28
N GLN A 115 0.94 6.48 6.42
CA GLN A 115 0.82 7.94 6.54
C GLN A 115 1.90 8.68 5.74
N ALA A 116 3.15 8.22 5.80
CA ALA A 116 4.24 8.79 5.00
C ALA A 116 3.96 8.66 3.50
N ALA A 117 3.52 7.49 3.04
CA ALA A 117 3.16 7.27 1.65
C ALA A 117 1.97 8.13 1.21
N LEU A 118 0.93 8.23 2.04
CA LEU A 118 -0.25 9.06 1.77
C LEU A 118 0.13 10.54 1.62
N GLN A 119 0.90 11.08 2.56
CA GLN A 119 1.36 12.48 2.51
C GLN A 119 2.21 12.74 1.27
N TRP A 120 3.17 11.86 0.98
CA TRP A 120 4.00 11.95 -0.22
C TRP A 120 3.16 11.98 -1.50
N ALA A 121 2.16 11.11 -1.62
CA ALA A 121 1.32 11.03 -2.80
C ALA A 121 0.47 12.29 -3.01
N LEU A 122 -0.08 12.86 -1.94
CA LEU A 122 -0.91 14.06 -2.01
C LEU A 122 -0.09 15.34 -2.21
N GLN A 123 1.08 15.45 -1.57
CA GLN A 123 1.89 16.67 -1.58
C GLN A 123 2.86 16.70 -2.76
N GLU A 124 3.71 15.68 -2.86
CA GLU A 124 4.74 15.62 -3.90
C GLU A 124 4.25 14.94 -5.18
N GLY A 125 3.39 13.92 -5.05
CA GLY A 125 2.76 13.23 -6.18
C GLY A 125 1.64 14.01 -6.85
N HIS A 126 1.22 15.14 -6.27
CA HIS A 126 0.14 15.99 -6.76
C HIS A 126 -1.16 15.22 -7.06
N LEU A 127 -1.42 14.16 -6.31
CA LEU A 127 -2.70 13.46 -6.41
C LEU A 127 -3.80 14.27 -5.70
N HIS A 128 -4.96 14.31 -6.31
CA HIS A 128 -6.14 14.95 -5.71
C HIS A 128 -6.86 14.01 -4.74
N ARG A 129 -6.69 12.70 -4.94
CA ARG A 129 -7.33 11.68 -4.14
C ARG A 129 -6.45 10.44 -4.02
N VAL A 130 -6.33 9.95 -2.81
CA VAL A 130 -5.82 8.62 -2.51
C VAL A 130 -6.91 7.85 -1.80
N GLN A 131 -7.26 6.68 -2.32
CA GLN A 131 -8.22 5.78 -1.69
C GLN A 131 -7.53 4.51 -1.19
N ALA A 132 -8.23 3.77 -0.34
CA ALA A 132 -7.83 2.43 0.10
C ALA A 132 -9.08 1.56 0.22
N THR A 133 -8.99 0.33 -0.24
CA THR A 133 -10.04 -0.66 -0.09
C THR A 133 -9.59 -1.77 0.85
N VAL A 134 -10.45 -2.20 1.76
CA VAL A 134 -10.11 -3.19 2.78
C VAL A 134 -11.27 -4.15 3.01
N LEU A 135 -10.95 -5.44 3.17
CA LEU A 135 -11.93 -6.46 3.58
C LEU A 135 -12.53 -6.08 4.94
N PRO A 136 -13.86 -6.16 5.13
CA PRO A 136 -14.50 -5.85 6.42
C PRO A 136 -13.97 -6.67 7.59
N SER A 137 -13.47 -7.88 7.32
CA SER A 137 -12.86 -8.77 8.31
C SER A 137 -11.46 -8.34 8.76
N ASN A 138 -10.76 -7.49 7.97
CA ASN A 138 -9.41 -7.02 8.30
C ASN A 138 -9.42 -5.81 9.24
N LEU A 139 -9.86 -6.02 10.47
CA LEU A 139 -9.95 -4.97 11.49
C LEU A 139 -8.62 -4.29 11.79
N ARG A 140 -7.49 -4.97 11.59
CA ARG A 140 -6.16 -4.38 11.79
C ARG A 140 -5.87 -3.33 10.72
N SER A 141 -6.12 -3.65 9.46
CA SER A 141 -5.93 -2.71 8.35
C SER A 141 -6.90 -1.52 8.45
N ILE A 142 -8.16 -1.77 8.84
CA ILE A 142 -9.14 -0.71 9.09
C ILE A 142 -8.59 0.30 10.10
N ARG A 143 -8.09 -0.16 11.26
CA ARG A 143 -7.51 0.73 12.27
C ARG A 143 -6.27 1.51 11.78
N VAL A 144 -5.47 0.90 10.91
CA VAL A 144 -4.33 1.60 10.29
C VAL A 144 -4.84 2.72 9.39
N ILE A 145 -5.77 2.42 8.49
CA ILE A 145 -6.36 3.39 7.55
C ILE A 145 -7.01 4.57 8.31
N GLU A 146 -7.82 4.29 9.32
CA GLU A 146 -8.47 5.32 10.14
C GLU A 146 -7.45 6.21 10.85
N LYS A 147 -6.34 5.64 11.35
CA LYS A 147 -5.26 6.41 11.99
C LYS A 147 -4.48 7.29 11.01
N THR A 148 -4.52 7.02 9.72
CA THR A 148 -3.93 7.93 8.71
C THR A 148 -4.79 9.14 8.40
N GLY A 149 -6.01 9.20 8.95
CA GLY A 149 -6.97 10.29 8.71
C GLY A 149 -7.85 10.08 7.48
N MET A 150 -7.73 8.95 6.78
CA MET A 150 -8.63 8.63 5.65
C MET A 150 -10.06 8.45 6.15
N GLN A 151 -11.02 9.01 5.42
CA GLN A 151 -12.44 8.99 5.76
C GLN A 151 -13.14 7.80 5.13
N PHE A 152 -14.03 7.14 5.87
CA PHE A 152 -14.89 6.09 5.34
C PHE A 152 -15.93 6.69 4.38
N GLU A 153 -16.02 6.14 3.17
CA GLU A 153 -16.96 6.63 2.15
C GLU A 153 -18.08 5.63 1.82
N GLY A 154 -17.91 4.36 2.20
CA GLY A 154 -18.95 3.37 1.96
C GLY A 154 -18.45 1.95 1.78
N VAL A 155 -19.36 1.07 1.36
CA VAL A 155 -19.08 -0.33 1.06
C VAL A 155 -19.26 -0.58 -0.43
N LEU A 156 -18.22 -1.08 -1.06
CA LEU A 156 -18.22 -1.56 -2.43
C LEU A 156 -18.66 -3.02 -2.41
N ARG A 157 -19.91 -3.29 -2.80
CA ARG A 157 -20.46 -4.64 -2.82
C ARG A 157 -19.95 -5.44 -4.00
N ASN A 158 -19.58 -6.72 -3.78
CA ASN A 158 -19.06 -7.63 -4.80
C ASN A 158 -17.90 -7.01 -5.60
N PHE A 159 -16.98 -6.35 -4.92
CA PHE A 159 -15.98 -5.49 -5.56
C PHE A 159 -14.81 -6.25 -6.15
N ARG A 160 -14.34 -7.29 -5.45
CA ARG A 160 -13.20 -8.09 -5.92
C ARG A 160 -13.41 -9.56 -5.66
N MET A 161 -12.90 -10.35 -6.62
CA MET A 161 -12.77 -11.80 -6.42
C MET A 161 -11.60 -12.07 -5.47
N VAL A 162 -11.89 -12.74 -4.36
CA VAL A 162 -10.90 -13.20 -3.40
C VAL A 162 -11.01 -14.72 -3.35
N ARG A 163 -10.05 -15.41 -3.95
CA ARG A 163 -10.01 -16.88 -4.01
C ARG A 163 -11.31 -17.52 -4.51
N GLY A 164 -11.86 -16.97 -5.58
CA GLY A 164 -13.07 -17.49 -6.22
C GLY A 164 -14.39 -17.01 -5.60
N VAL A 165 -14.33 -16.23 -4.51
CA VAL A 165 -15.52 -15.62 -3.89
C VAL A 165 -15.54 -14.12 -4.16
N SER A 166 -16.69 -13.59 -4.56
CA SER A 166 -16.88 -12.16 -4.71
C SER A 166 -17.11 -11.53 -3.33
N GLU A 167 -16.21 -10.63 -2.94
CA GLU A 167 -16.18 -10.05 -1.60
C GLU A 167 -16.49 -8.55 -1.62
N ASP A 168 -17.14 -8.10 -0.56
CA ASP A 168 -17.35 -6.69 -0.28
C ASP A 168 -16.08 -6.05 0.28
N PHE A 169 -15.87 -4.77 -0.04
CA PHE A 169 -14.76 -3.99 0.50
C PHE A 169 -15.24 -2.67 1.07
N ARG A 170 -14.68 -2.27 2.21
CA ARG A 170 -14.82 -0.90 2.72
C ARG A 170 -13.91 0.03 1.94
N LEU A 171 -14.47 1.16 1.51
CA LEU A 171 -13.76 2.22 0.83
C LEU A 171 -13.46 3.36 1.80
N TYR A 172 -12.19 3.74 1.85
CA TYR A 172 -11.71 4.92 2.57
C TYR A 172 -10.96 5.82 1.60
N ALA A 173 -10.98 7.13 1.83
CA ALA A 173 -10.24 8.09 1.02
C ALA A 173 -9.70 9.27 1.82
N SER A 174 -8.63 9.84 1.28
CA SER A 174 -8.15 11.18 1.61
C SER A 174 -8.09 12.00 0.33
N VAL A 175 -8.57 13.23 0.39
CA VAL A 175 -8.57 14.17 -0.72
C VAL A 175 -7.66 15.36 -0.40
N HIS A 176 -6.95 15.84 -1.42
CA HIS A 176 -6.15 17.05 -1.29
C HIS A 176 -7.09 18.26 -1.38
N ASN A 177 -7.30 18.95 -0.27
CA ASN A 177 -8.04 20.20 -0.24
C ASN A 177 -7.16 21.33 -0.80
N ALA A 178 -7.14 21.46 -2.12
CA ALA A 178 -6.44 22.57 -2.77
C ALA A 178 -7.07 23.95 -2.44
N ASP A 179 -8.33 23.95 -2.00
CA ASP A 179 -9.13 25.18 -1.81
C ASP A 179 -9.15 25.73 -0.38
N ALA A 180 -8.40 25.13 0.56
CA ALA A 180 -8.36 25.62 1.95
C ALA A 180 -7.50 26.90 2.14
N LYS A 181 -7.03 27.53 1.06
CA LYS A 181 -6.19 28.75 1.12
C LYS A 181 -6.81 29.99 0.49
N GLN A 182 -8.12 30.02 0.22
CA GLN A 182 -8.81 31.22 -0.23
C GLN A 182 -10.12 31.41 0.56
N SER A 183 -9.99 31.76 1.82
CA SER A 183 -11.05 32.40 2.61
C SER A 183 -10.41 33.37 3.61
#